data_ddc72b03449e6ee7c0a5dc4293cf7f7d
#
_entry.id   ddc72b03449e6ee7c0a5dc4293cf7f7d
#
_cell.length_a   1.000
_cell.length_b   1.000
_cell.length_c   1.000
_cell.angle_alpha   90.00
_cell.angle_beta   90.00
_cell.angle_gamma   90.00
#
_symmetry.space_group_name_H-M   'P 1'
#
loop_
_entity.id
_entity.type
_entity.pdbx_description
1 polymer ?
#
loop_
_entity_poly.entity_id
_entity_poly.type
_entity_poly.pdbx_seq_one_letter_code
_entity_poly.pdbx_strand_id
1 'polypeptide(L)'
;MKPTMLIILDGFGINESKIGNAVKLAKTPVLDELYKTWPHTEIYASEEYVGLPHGQMGNSEVGHLNIGAGRVIYQNLTKITESIKSGEFFKNPEFKRAIDNAKKNNSSLHLIGLVSKGGVHSHLDHLKALSLIHI
;
A
#
# COMPACT_ATOMS: atom_id res chain seq x y z
N MET A 1 -32.72 18.27 -5.51
CA MET A 1 -31.35 17.81 -5.86
C MET A 1 -31.48 16.55 -6.71
N LYS A 2 -30.66 16.41 -7.75
CA LYS A 2 -30.60 15.15 -8.50
C LYS A 2 -29.71 14.18 -7.69
N PRO A 3 -30.11 12.93 -7.46
CA PRO A 3 -29.29 11.96 -6.76
C PRO A 3 -28.05 11.61 -7.62
N THR A 4 -26.92 11.40 -6.97
CA THR A 4 -25.70 10.90 -7.61
C THR A 4 -25.39 9.53 -7.02
N MET A 5 -25.01 8.58 -7.87
CA MET A 5 -24.63 7.23 -7.48
C MET A 5 -23.19 6.96 -7.96
N LEU A 6 -22.36 6.47 -7.04
CA LEU A 6 -21.05 5.92 -7.37
C LEU A 6 -21.14 4.39 -7.28
N ILE A 7 -20.78 3.70 -8.36
CA ILE A 7 -20.73 2.24 -8.41
C ILE A 7 -19.27 1.81 -8.50
N ILE A 8 -18.80 1.04 -7.53
CA ILE A 8 -17.45 0.49 -7.48
C ILE A 8 -17.53 -1.01 -7.75
N LEU A 9 -16.91 -1.46 -8.84
CA LEU A 9 -16.81 -2.87 -9.18
C LEU A 9 -15.51 -3.43 -8.61
N ASP A 10 -15.51 -3.70 -7.31
CA ASP A 10 -14.33 -4.19 -6.58
C ASP A 10 -13.99 -5.62 -7.00
N GLY A 11 -12.70 -5.87 -7.28
CA GLY A 11 -12.25 -7.16 -7.80
C GLY A 11 -12.61 -7.46 -9.25
N PHE A 12 -13.22 -6.51 -9.95
CA PHE A 12 -13.61 -6.66 -11.35
C PHE A 12 -12.40 -6.41 -12.26
N GLY A 13 -11.67 -7.49 -12.57
CA GLY A 13 -10.50 -7.42 -13.46
C GLY A 13 -10.88 -7.17 -14.91
N ILE A 14 -10.04 -6.44 -15.63
CA ILE A 14 -10.20 -6.14 -17.04
C ILE A 14 -9.31 -7.06 -17.85
N ASN A 15 -9.91 -7.91 -18.66
CA ASN A 15 -9.22 -8.84 -19.56
C ASN A 15 -10.04 -9.07 -20.81
N GLU A 16 -9.44 -8.94 -21.98
CA GLU A 16 -10.10 -9.13 -23.25
C GLU A 16 -10.29 -10.61 -23.64
N SER A 17 -9.52 -11.52 -23.02
CA SER A 17 -9.66 -12.97 -23.25
C SER A 17 -11.03 -13.45 -22.76
N LYS A 18 -11.67 -14.32 -23.55
CA LYS A 18 -12.88 -15.04 -23.15
C LYS A 18 -12.59 -16.35 -22.41
N ILE A 19 -11.35 -16.84 -22.45
CA ILE A 19 -10.97 -18.11 -21.84
C ILE A 19 -10.95 -17.95 -20.31
N GLY A 20 -11.84 -18.68 -19.61
CA GLY A 20 -11.96 -18.60 -18.15
C GLY A 20 -12.49 -17.27 -17.63
N ASN A 21 -13.03 -16.40 -18.47
CA ASN A 21 -13.47 -15.05 -18.12
C ASN A 21 -15.01 -14.99 -18.05
N ALA A 22 -15.55 -15.19 -16.87
CA ALA A 22 -17.00 -15.16 -16.64
C ALA A 22 -17.61 -13.79 -16.96
N VAL A 23 -16.89 -12.71 -16.75
CA VAL A 23 -17.35 -11.34 -17.06
C VAL A 23 -17.60 -11.17 -18.55
N LYS A 24 -16.67 -11.60 -19.40
CA LYS A 24 -16.80 -11.52 -20.87
C LYS A 24 -17.81 -12.51 -21.46
N LEU A 25 -18.18 -13.56 -20.72
CA LEU A 25 -19.14 -14.58 -21.14
C LEU A 25 -20.56 -14.30 -20.64
N ALA A 26 -20.71 -13.51 -19.59
CA ALA A 26 -21.99 -13.18 -19.01
C ALA A 26 -22.83 -12.28 -19.93
N LYS A 27 -24.15 -12.43 -19.86
CA LYS A 27 -25.09 -11.48 -20.47
C LYS A 27 -25.37 -10.36 -19.49
N THR A 28 -24.83 -9.18 -19.74
CA THR A 28 -24.84 -8.02 -18.82
C THR A 28 -25.49 -6.79 -19.43
N PRO A 29 -26.75 -6.86 -19.94
CA PRO A 29 -27.32 -5.77 -20.73
C PRO A 29 -27.40 -4.45 -19.99
N VAL A 30 -27.60 -4.46 -18.66
CA VAL A 30 -27.66 -3.24 -17.85
C VAL A 30 -26.26 -2.62 -17.69
N LEU A 31 -25.22 -3.42 -17.38
CA LEU A 31 -23.85 -2.93 -17.31
C LEU A 31 -23.37 -2.42 -18.65
N ASP A 32 -23.67 -3.16 -19.73
CA ASP A 32 -23.30 -2.76 -21.10
C ASP A 32 -23.90 -1.41 -21.49
N GLU A 33 -25.15 -1.14 -21.07
CA GLU A 33 -25.80 0.15 -21.29
C GLU A 33 -25.18 1.26 -20.40
N LEU A 34 -24.89 0.97 -19.13
CA LEU A 34 -24.23 1.93 -18.24
C LEU A 34 -22.85 2.33 -18.76
N TYR A 35 -22.06 1.38 -19.23
CA TYR A 35 -20.76 1.67 -19.85
C TYR A 35 -20.86 2.55 -21.11
N LYS A 36 -21.95 2.47 -21.88
CA LYS A 36 -22.15 3.28 -23.08
C LYS A 36 -22.62 4.70 -22.76
N THR A 37 -23.45 4.86 -21.74
CA THR A 37 -24.25 6.07 -21.53
C THR A 37 -23.81 6.93 -20.35
N TRP A 38 -23.11 6.34 -19.38
CA TRP A 38 -22.70 7.02 -18.15
C TRP A 38 -21.19 7.17 -18.03
N PRO A 39 -20.71 8.21 -17.36
CA PRO A 39 -19.28 8.36 -17.09
C PRO A 39 -18.74 7.17 -16.30
N HIS A 40 -17.62 6.63 -16.76
CA HIS A 40 -16.90 5.56 -16.08
C HIS A 40 -15.40 5.73 -16.25
N THR A 41 -14.62 5.11 -15.38
CA THR A 41 -13.16 5.12 -15.43
C THR A 41 -12.62 3.82 -14.84
N GLU A 42 -11.38 3.54 -15.16
CA GLU A 42 -10.60 2.43 -14.61
C GLU A 42 -9.56 2.98 -13.64
N ILE A 43 -9.30 2.25 -12.58
CA ILE A 43 -8.26 2.60 -11.61
C ILE A 43 -7.36 1.40 -11.35
N TYR A 44 -6.11 1.69 -11.06
CA TYR A 44 -5.19 0.66 -10.55
C TYR A 44 -5.59 0.25 -9.14
N ALA A 45 -5.46 -1.05 -8.83
CA ALA A 45 -5.88 -1.63 -7.56
C ALA A 45 -4.75 -2.31 -6.79
N SER A 46 -3.49 -2.15 -7.22
CA SER A 46 -2.33 -2.82 -6.63
C SER A 46 -1.09 -1.93 -6.62
N GLU A 47 -0.06 -2.38 -5.94
CA GLU A 47 1.27 -1.77 -5.95
C GLU A 47 1.28 -0.31 -5.47
N GLU A 48 2.21 0.49 -5.98
CA GLU A 48 2.41 1.89 -5.62
C GLU A 48 1.17 2.75 -5.87
N TYR A 49 0.34 2.35 -6.82
CA TYR A 49 -0.90 3.06 -7.15
C TYR A 49 -1.91 3.11 -6.00
N VAL A 50 -1.80 2.17 -5.06
CA VAL A 50 -2.60 2.13 -3.84
C VAL A 50 -1.76 2.22 -2.56
N GLY A 51 -0.50 2.66 -2.69
CA GLY A 51 0.39 2.88 -1.56
C GLY A 51 1.03 1.63 -0.98
N LEU A 52 1.07 0.54 -1.74
CA LEU A 52 1.73 -0.71 -1.40
C LEU A 52 3.13 -0.79 -2.05
N PRO A 53 4.00 -1.70 -1.61
CA PRO A 53 5.25 -1.99 -2.29
C PRO A 53 5.04 -2.51 -3.71
N HIS A 54 6.04 -2.31 -4.57
CA HIS A 54 6.07 -2.87 -5.93
C HIS A 54 5.86 -4.39 -5.91
N GLY A 55 5.10 -4.92 -6.86
CA GLY A 55 4.77 -6.34 -6.97
C GLY A 55 3.76 -6.84 -5.95
N GLN A 56 3.27 -6.00 -5.04
CA GLN A 56 2.29 -6.43 -4.04
C GLN A 56 0.86 -6.26 -4.57
N MET A 57 0.11 -7.36 -4.52
CA MET A 57 -1.32 -7.36 -4.86
C MET A 57 -2.10 -6.49 -3.88
N GLY A 58 -3.04 -5.70 -4.40
CA GLY A 58 -3.93 -4.88 -3.59
C GLY A 58 -5.05 -5.70 -2.92
N ASN A 59 -5.86 -4.96 -2.17
CA ASN A 59 -7.07 -5.48 -1.53
C ASN A 59 -8.11 -4.36 -1.45
N SER A 60 -9.34 -4.74 -1.06
CA SER A 60 -10.46 -3.81 -0.95
C SER A 60 -10.20 -2.65 0.02
N GLU A 61 -9.52 -2.91 1.14
CA GLU A 61 -9.23 -1.89 2.16
C GLU A 61 -8.39 -0.76 1.58
N VAL A 62 -7.24 -1.08 1.00
CA VAL A 62 -6.35 -0.04 0.43
C VAL A 62 -6.97 0.66 -0.76
N GLY A 63 -7.72 -0.06 -1.62
CA GLY A 63 -8.41 0.51 -2.76
C GLY A 63 -9.45 1.55 -2.34
N HIS A 64 -10.36 1.18 -1.43
CA HIS A 64 -11.40 2.09 -0.94
C HIS A 64 -10.82 3.25 -0.12
N LEU A 65 -9.74 3.02 0.64
CA LEU A 65 -9.05 4.09 1.35
C LEU A 65 -8.53 5.17 0.40
N ASN A 66 -7.94 4.77 -0.73
CA ASN A 66 -7.43 5.71 -1.74
C ASN A 66 -8.57 6.44 -2.47
N ILE A 67 -9.67 5.76 -2.80
CA ILE A 67 -10.86 6.37 -3.38
C ILE A 67 -11.43 7.42 -2.43
N GLY A 68 -11.61 7.07 -1.16
CA GLY A 68 -12.17 7.99 -0.16
C GLY A 68 -11.26 9.18 0.15
N ALA A 69 -9.96 8.98 0.11
CA ALA A 69 -8.97 10.05 0.34
C ALA A 69 -8.74 10.94 -0.89
N GLY A 70 -9.12 10.50 -2.09
CA GLY A 70 -8.83 11.20 -3.34
C GLY A 70 -7.33 11.31 -3.69
N ARG A 71 -6.50 10.50 -3.06
CA ARG A 71 -5.04 10.44 -3.27
C ARG A 71 -4.46 9.12 -2.82
N VAL A 72 -3.25 8.81 -3.24
CA VAL A 72 -2.53 7.63 -2.77
C VAL A 72 -2.19 7.77 -1.29
N ILE A 73 -2.56 6.76 -0.50
CA ILE A 73 -2.24 6.64 0.92
C ILE A 73 -1.22 5.52 1.10
N TYR A 74 0.02 5.89 1.32
CA TYR A 74 1.07 4.90 1.57
C TYR A 74 0.80 4.10 2.84
N GLN A 75 0.89 2.79 2.73
CA GLN A 75 0.84 1.87 3.87
C GLN A 75 2.11 1.97 4.71
N ASN A 76 2.06 1.51 5.96
CA ASN A 76 3.17 1.70 6.91
C ASN A 76 4.50 1.14 6.40
N LEU A 77 4.49 -0.05 5.77
CA LEU A 77 5.69 -0.63 5.19
C LEU A 77 6.32 0.29 4.12
N THR A 78 5.49 0.79 3.21
CA THR A 78 5.92 1.72 2.16
C THR A 78 6.42 3.04 2.75
N LYS A 79 5.71 3.60 3.76
CA LYS A 79 6.15 4.83 4.45
C LYS A 79 7.53 4.68 5.06
N ILE A 80 7.80 3.56 5.75
CA ILE A 80 9.11 3.30 6.35
C ILE A 80 10.17 3.17 5.25
N THR A 81 9.89 2.42 4.20
CA THR A 81 10.80 2.25 3.05
C THR A 81 11.16 3.60 2.42
N GLU A 82 10.18 4.44 2.14
CA GLU A 82 10.41 5.77 1.55
C GLU A 82 11.16 6.71 2.51
N SER A 83 10.87 6.63 3.80
CA SER A 83 11.61 7.38 4.83
C SER A 83 13.08 6.97 4.92
N ILE A 84 13.39 5.68 4.73
CA ILE A 84 14.76 5.17 4.65
C ILE A 84 15.46 5.69 3.38
N LYS A 85 14.79 5.60 2.24
CA LYS A 85 15.35 6.10 0.95
C LYS A 85 15.63 7.59 0.97
N SER A 86 14.74 8.39 1.57
CA SER A 86 14.91 9.84 1.69
C SER A 86 15.91 10.27 2.76
N GLY A 87 16.33 9.35 3.64
CA GLY A 87 17.20 9.63 4.78
C GLY A 87 16.48 10.19 6.02
N GLU A 88 15.18 10.48 5.94
CA GLU A 88 14.42 11.01 7.09
C GLU A 88 14.30 10.00 8.24
N PHE A 89 14.32 8.71 7.93
CA PHE A 89 14.32 7.63 8.92
C PHE A 89 15.46 7.78 9.93
N PHE A 90 16.65 8.15 9.47
CA PHE A 90 17.87 8.30 10.29
C PHE A 90 17.86 9.56 11.16
N LYS A 91 16.95 10.50 10.90
CA LYS A 91 16.80 11.74 11.65
C LYS A 91 15.72 11.64 12.74
N ASN A 92 15.06 10.50 12.88
CA ASN A 92 13.97 10.32 13.83
C ASN A 92 14.46 10.54 15.27
N PRO A 93 13.92 11.54 16.00
CA PRO A 93 14.38 11.89 17.33
C PRO A 93 14.15 10.80 18.37
N GLU A 94 13.15 9.95 18.17
CA GLU A 94 12.85 8.87 19.11
C GLU A 94 13.91 7.76 19.04
N PHE A 95 14.41 7.44 17.84
CA PHE A 95 15.51 6.51 17.70
C PHE A 95 16.78 7.05 18.38
N LYS A 96 17.08 8.31 18.13
CA LYS A 96 18.22 8.98 18.76
C LYS A 96 18.09 8.96 20.29
N ARG A 97 16.92 9.30 20.83
CA ARG A 97 16.64 9.28 22.27
C ARG A 97 16.88 7.87 22.87
N ALA A 98 16.44 6.81 22.21
CA ALA A 98 16.64 5.43 22.65
C ALA A 98 18.14 5.06 22.69
N ILE A 99 18.88 5.44 21.65
CA ILE A 99 20.32 5.21 21.54
C ILE A 99 21.09 5.99 22.63
N ASP A 100 20.78 7.26 22.80
CA ASP A 100 21.41 8.12 23.80
C ASP A 100 21.17 7.60 25.23
N ASN A 101 19.95 7.07 25.48
CA ASN A 101 19.64 6.42 26.75
C ASN A 101 20.48 5.16 26.98
N ALA A 102 20.62 4.31 25.98
CA ALA A 102 21.45 3.11 26.09
C ALA A 102 22.93 3.47 26.34
N LYS A 103 23.47 4.45 25.61
CA LYS A 103 24.85 4.95 25.80
C LYS A 103 25.05 5.52 27.20
N LYS A 104 24.13 6.39 27.67
CA LYS A 104 24.21 7.03 28.99
C LYS A 104 24.24 6.02 30.13
N ASN A 105 23.49 4.95 30.00
CA ASN A 105 23.37 3.91 31.05
C ASN A 105 24.33 2.73 30.83
N ASN A 106 25.23 2.80 29.85
CA ASN A 106 26.12 1.71 29.47
C ASN A 106 25.36 0.37 29.30
N SER A 107 24.22 0.44 28.62
CA SER A 107 23.30 -0.69 28.41
C SER A 107 23.14 -1.00 26.92
N SER A 108 22.42 -2.07 26.60
CA SER A 108 22.16 -2.51 25.23
C SER A 108 20.83 -1.98 24.72
N LEU A 109 20.78 -1.66 23.43
CA LEU A 109 19.53 -1.45 22.69
C LEU A 109 19.11 -2.77 22.02
N HIS A 110 17.93 -3.26 22.37
CA HIS A 110 17.39 -4.49 21.81
C HIS A 110 16.40 -4.17 20.68
N LEU A 111 16.59 -4.81 19.53
CA LEU A 111 15.67 -4.74 18.38
C LEU A 111 14.87 -6.03 18.33
N ILE A 112 13.55 -5.93 18.40
CA ILE A 112 12.62 -7.06 18.37
C ILE A 112 11.69 -6.91 17.17
N GLY A 113 11.57 -7.96 16.35
CA GLY A 113 10.70 -7.94 15.18
C GLY A 113 10.85 -9.17 14.30
N LEU A 114 10.11 -9.19 13.19
CA LEU A 114 10.24 -10.24 12.19
C LEU A 114 11.43 -9.95 11.28
N VAL A 115 12.34 -10.92 11.18
CA VAL A 115 13.48 -10.88 10.26
C VAL A 115 13.08 -11.58 8.98
N SER A 116 12.42 -10.85 8.07
CA SER A 116 11.83 -11.40 6.86
C SER A 116 12.11 -10.51 5.63
N LYS A 117 12.23 -11.14 4.47
CA LYS A 117 12.29 -10.49 3.15
C LYS A 117 10.89 -10.39 2.51
N GLY A 118 9.84 -10.90 3.14
CA GLY A 118 8.52 -11.04 2.54
C GLY A 118 7.82 -9.73 2.19
N GLY A 119 8.12 -8.63 2.89
CA GLY A 119 7.59 -7.30 2.56
C GLY A 119 6.09 -7.12 2.81
N VAL A 120 5.47 -7.95 3.67
CA VAL A 120 4.06 -7.81 4.07
C VAL A 120 3.96 -7.15 5.44
N HIS A 121 4.52 -7.77 6.48
CA HIS A 121 4.50 -7.23 7.85
C HIS A 121 5.85 -6.66 8.29
N SER A 122 6.93 -7.00 7.59
CA SER A 122 8.29 -6.53 7.86
C SER A 122 9.15 -6.63 6.61
N HIS A 123 10.29 -5.95 6.64
CA HIS A 123 11.32 -6.10 5.61
C HIS A 123 12.70 -6.05 6.27
N LEU A 124 13.61 -6.92 5.81
CA LEU A 124 14.97 -7.01 6.35
C LEU A 124 15.75 -5.69 6.24
N ASP A 125 15.49 -4.90 5.20
CA ASP A 125 16.15 -3.61 5.01
C ASP A 125 15.75 -2.57 6.06
N HIS A 126 14.56 -2.68 6.66
CA HIS A 126 14.18 -1.85 7.80
C HIS A 126 15.04 -2.17 9.04
N LEU A 127 15.29 -3.45 9.30
CA LEU A 127 16.18 -3.87 10.38
C LEU A 127 17.62 -3.41 10.13
N LYS A 128 18.12 -3.53 8.89
CA LYS A 128 19.43 -3.01 8.50
C LYS A 128 19.51 -1.50 8.71
N ALA A 129 18.48 -0.75 8.29
CA ALA A 129 18.43 0.69 8.50
C ALA A 129 18.48 1.04 10.00
N LEU A 130 17.71 0.35 10.85
CA LEU A 130 17.78 0.52 12.29
C LEU A 130 19.18 0.24 12.85
N SER A 131 19.86 -0.79 12.34
CA SER A 131 21.21 -1.13 12.78
C SER A 131 22.25 -0.07 12.39
N LEU A 132 22.00 0.76 11.40
CA LEU A 132 22.91 1.82 10.94
C LEU A 132 22.77 3.14 11.73
N ILE A 133 21.67 3.33 12.48
CA ILE A 133 21.43 4.61 13.18
C ILE A 133 22.46 4.87 14.31
N HIS A 134 23.05 3.82 14.85
CA HIS A 134 23.95 3.92 16.02
C HIS A 134 25.43 3.68 15.68
N ILE A 135 25.75 3.52 14.41
CA ILE A 135 27.12 3.50 13.89
C ILE A 135 27.53 4.94 13.56
#